data_cc3801f3a509bdd44e82c315bc07b8b8
#
_entry.id   cc3801f3a509bdd44e82c315bc07b8b8
#
_cell.length_a   1.000
_cell.length_b   1.000
_cell.length_c   1.000
_cell.angle_alpha   90.00
_cell.angle_beta   90.00
_cell.angle_gamma   90.00
#
_symmetry.space_group_name_H-M   'P 1'
#
loop_
_entity.id
_entity.type
_entity.pdbx_description
1 polymer ?
#
loop_
_entity_poly.entity_id
_entity_poly.type
_entity_poly.pdbx_seq_one_letter_code
_entity_poly.pdbx_strand_id
1 'polypeptide(L)'
;MTLSFPPAAWWGIMVAYPDLPGQTNKGVHMASQPFPELFQPGRIGEMTLRNRIVMPPMGTNFAEPDGSIGQRSIDYYEARARGGVGLVIVEVTGVELSRGKTIRRQIGIDDDKFVDGLSRLSEAIHRHGARSAIQIHHAGRLGHAVEPIAPSSVMLPPSHRTPREMTGGEIEEMIGRYAAGARRARLAGFDGVEIH
;
A
#
# COMPACT_ATOMS: atom_id res chain seq x y z
N MET A 1 19.24 19.66 14.87
CA MET A 1 18.33 20.15 13.82
C MET A 1 16.97 19.52 14.09
N THR A 2 16.09 20.23 14.77
CA THR A 2 14.80 19.75 15.27
C THR A 2 13.79 19.85 14.14
N LEU A 3 13.32 18.70 13.61
CA LEU A 3 12.22 18.65 12.66
C LEU A 3 10.91 18.90 13.41
N SER A 4 10.32 20.07 13.22
CA SER A 4 8.99 20.43 13.70
C SER A 4 7.95 19.86 12.74
N PHE A 5 7.13 18.90 13.19
CA PHE A 5 5.99 18.40 12.44
C PHE A 5 4.73 19.18 12.85
N PRO A 6 3.87 19.60 11.90
CA PRO A 6 2.59 20.19 12.24
C PRO A 6 1.63 19.14 12.82
N PRO A 7 0.68 19.54 13.70
CA PRO A 7 -0.24 18.62 14.33
C PRO A 7 -1.30 18.10 13.34
N ALA A 8 -1.51 16.78 13.40
CA ALA A 8 -2.70 16.05 12.93
C ALA A 8 -3.00 16.05 11.41
N ALA A 9 -2.26 15.25 10.67
CA ALA A 9 -2.83 14.52 9.55
C ALA A 9 -2.20 13.11 9.56
N TRP A 10 -2.99 12.10 9.89
CA TRP A 10 -2.60 10.69 9.84
C TRP A 10 -2.61 10.24 8.37
N TRP A 11 -1.60 10.64 7.63
CA TRP A 11 -1.32 10.17 6.28
C TRP A 11 -0.12 9.24 6.36
N GLY A 12 -0.24 8.04 5.80
CA GLY A 12 0.87 7.09 5.72
C GLY A 12 2.09 7.71 5.03
N ILE A 13 3.29 7.30 5.44
CA ILE A 13 4.54 7.73 4.77
C ILE A 13 4.67 6.92 3.50
N MET A 14 4.66 7.59 2.34
CA MET A 14 4.95 6.95 1.06
C MET A 14 6.45 7.02 0.77
N VAL A 15 7.06 5.88 0.55
CA VAL A 15 8.44 5.76 0.09
C VAL A 15 8.41 5.34 -1.38
N ALA A 16 8.81 6.24 -2.28
CA ALA A 16 8.94 5.93 -3.70
C ALA A 16 10.34 5.40 -4.05
N TYR A 17 10.41 4.47 -4.97
CA TYR A 17 11.68 3.98 -5.54
C TYR A 17 12.05 4.77 -6.79
N PRO A 18 13.35 4.94 -7.11
CA PRO A 18 13.77 5.59 -8.36
C PRO A 18 13.27 4.81 -9.59
N ASP A 19 12.96 5.55 -10.66
CA ASP A 19 12.42 5.00 -11.91
C ASP A 19 13.31 3.90 -12.51
N LEU A 20 12.67 2.83 -13.00
CA LEU A 20 13.34 1.85 -13.85
C LEU A 20 13.50 2.45 -15.26
N PRO A 21 14.65 2.30 -15.93
CA PRO A 21 14.87 2.88 -17.25
C PRO A 21 13.98 2.22 -18.31
N GLY A 22 13.23 3.01 -19.08
CA GLY A 22 12.53 2.56 -20.29
C GLY A 22 11.13 3.08 -20.61
N GLN A 23 10.49 3.96 -19.79
CA GLN A 23 9.15 4.47 -20.10
C GLN A 23 9.14 5.95 -20.53
N THR A 24 8.99 6.20 -21.83
CA THR A 24 8.77 7.56 -22.38
C THR A 24 7.27 7.83 -22.55
N ASN A 25 6.73 8.78 -21.77
CA ASN A 25 5.38 9.31 -21.95
C ASN A 25 5.33 10.25 -23.17
N LYS A 26 4.63 9.85 -24.23
CA LYS A 26 4.24 10.78 -25.32
C LYS A 26 3.02 11.59 -24.88
N GLY A 27 3.20 12.92 -24.78
CA GLY A 27 2.20 13.85 -24.30
C GLY A 27 0.89 13.83 -25.10
N VAL A 28 -0.22 13.79 -24.37
CA VAL A 28 -1.57 14.04 -24.91
C VAL A 28 -1.85 15.55 -24.75
N HIS A 29 -2.20 16.22 -25.85
CA HIS A 29 -2.58 17.63 -25.86
C HIS A 29 -3.93 17.84 -25.17
N MET A 30 -3.95 18.56 -24.03
CA MET A 30 -5.10 18.70 -23.12
C MET A 30 -5.73 20.12 -23.16
N ALA A 31 -5.90 20.71 -24.36
CA ALA A 31 -6.27 22.13 -24.52
C ALA A 31 -7.72 22.52 -24.18
N SER A 32 -8.60 21.60 -23.73
CA SER A 32 -10.02 21.95 -23.46
C SER A 32 -10.68 21.13 -22.34
N GLN A 33 -9.92 20.58 -21.40
CA GLN A 33 -10.51 19.78 -20.33
C GLN A 33 -10.91 20.64 -19.12
N PRO A 34 -12.08 20.42 -18.50
CA PRO A 34 -12.39 20.97 -17.19
C PRO A 34 -11.35 20.42 -16.18
N PHE A 35 -10.92 21.24 -15.23
CA PHE A 35 -9.89 20.90 -14.22
C PHE A 35 -8.51 20.53 -14.81
N PRO A 36 -7.89 21.38 -15.61
CA PRO A 36 -6.63 21.06 -16.31
C PRO A 36 -5.51 20.65 -15.34
N GLU A 37 -5.48 21.17 -14.11
CA GLU A 37 -4.46 20.87 -13.11
C GLU A 37 -4.46 19.41 -12.66
N LEU A 38 -5.63 18.73 -12.66
CA LEU A 38 -5.72 17.31 -12.31
C LEU A 38 -5.00 16.40 -13.32
N PHE A 39 -4.96 16.85 -14.57
CA PHE A 39 -4.40 16.07 -15.67
C PHE A 39 -2.94 16.44 -15.98
N GLN A 40 -2.37 17.43 -15.30
CA GLN A 40 -0.95 17.72 -15.37
C GLN A 40 -0.14 16.62 -14.67
N PRO A 41 1.08 16.33 -15.15
CA PRO A 41 1.98 15.41 -14.46
C PRO A 41 2.18 15.83 -13.00
N GLY A 42 2.27 14.84 -12.11
CA GLY A 42 2.62 15.00 -10.70
C GLY A 42 3.94 14.30 -10.36
N ARG A 43 4.51 14.61 -9.19
CA ARG A 43 5.70 13.92 -8.69
C ARG A 43 5.53 13.60 -7.21
N ILE A 44 6.04 12.42 -6.81
CA ILE A 44 6.20 11.98 -5.41
C ILE A 44 7.65 11.51 -5.29
N GLY A 45 8.51 12.33 -4.67
CA GLY A 45 9.94 12.08 -4.71
C GLY A 45 10.44 12.04 -6.16
N GLU A 46 11.10 10.95 -6.55
CA GLU A 46 11.58 10.74 -7.92
C GLU A 46 10.50 10.10 -8.84
N MET A 47 9.41 9.58 -8.29
CA MET A 47 8.34 8.95 -9.06
C MET A 47 7.50 10.01 -9.79
N THR A 48 7.46 9.93 -11.12
CA THR A 48 6.62 10.78 -11.97
C THR A 48 5.29 10.10 -12.25
N LEU A 49 4.20 10.82 -12.03
CA LEU A 49 2.82 10.40 -12.31
C LEU A 49 2.33 11.10 -13.59
N ARG A 50 1.59 10.37 -14.45
CA ARG A 50 1.00 10.96 -15.68
C ARG A 50 -0.06 12.03 -15.43
N ASN A 51 -0.69 12.01 -14.24
CA ASN A 51 -1.62 13.02 -13.77
C ASN A 51 -1.66 13.00 -12.23
N ARG A 52 -2.44 13.90 -11.61
CA ARG A 52 -2.55 14.06 -10.15
C ARG A 52 -3.72 13.31 -9.52
N ILE A 53 -4.30 12.36 -10.25
CA ILE A 53 -5.41 11.53 -9.77
C ILE A 53 -4.82 10.28 -9.13
N VAL A 54 -5.09 10.11 -7.85
CA VAL A 54 -4.61 8.97 -7.05
C VAL A 54 -5.80 8.16 -6.55
N MET A 55 -5.78 6.85 -6.77
CA MET A 55 -6.69 5.93 -6.10
C MET A 55 -6.13 5.60 -4.72
N PRO A 56 -6.79 6.00 -3.61
CA PRO A 56 -6.34 5.67 -2.26
C PRO A 56 -6.53 4.18 -1.97
N PRO A 57 -5.82 3.64 -0.96
CA PRO A 57 -5.96 2.24 -0.54
C PRO A 57 -7.31 2.03 0.17
N MET A 58 -8.07 1.05 -0.30
CA MET A 58 -9.36 0.67 0.29
C MET A 58 -9.48 -0.85 0.33
N GLY A 59 -9.64 -1.41 1.52
CA GLY A 59 -9.78 -2.85 1.73
C GLY A 59 -10.96 -3.44 0.97
N THR A 60 -10.69 -4.25 -0.05
CA THR A 60 -11.71 -4.86 -0.91
C THR A 60 -12.21 -6.19 -0.36
N ASN A 61 -11.40 -6.85 0.45
CA ASN A 61 -11.63 -8.24 0.91
C ASN A 61 -11.67 -9.24 -0.27
N PHE A 62 -10.88 -9.01 -1.33
CA PHE A 62 -10.84 -9.81 -2.55
C PHE A 62 -9.67 -10.78 -2.64
N ALA A 63 -8.70 -10.72 -1.72
CA ALA A 63 -7.62 -11.70 -1.68
C ALA A 63 -8.16 -13.13 -1.54
N GLU A 64 -7.38 -14.12 -1.94
CA GLU A 64 -7.67 -15.50 -1.68
C GLU A 64 -7.65 -15.81 -0.17
N PRO A 65 -8.22 -16.93 0.30
CA PRO A 65 -8.29 -17.24 1.72
C PRO A 65 -6.93 -17.23 2.46
N ASP A 66 -5.86 -17.55 1.75
CA ASP A 66 -4.49 -17.57 2.27
C ASP A 66 -3.77 -16.20 2.20
N GLY A 67 -4.43 -15.19 1.62
CA GLY A 67 -3.88 -13.84 1.42
C GLY A 67 -3.20 -13.63 0.06
N SER A 68 -3.19 -14.62 -0.82
CA SER A 68 -2.63 -14.46 -2.17
C SER A 68 -3.52 -13.61 -3.09
N ILE A 69 -2.92 -13.07 -4.14
CA ILE A 69 -3.61 -12.30 -5.18
C ILE A 69 -4.30 -13.25 -6.16
N GLY A 70 -5.65 -13.20 -6.18
CA GLY A 70 -6.46 -13.85 -7.20
C GLY A 70 -6.82 -12.92 -8.37
N GLN A 71 -7.41 -13.49 -9.41
CA GLN A 71 -7.79 -12.75 -10.62
C GLN A 71 -8.75 -11.59 -10.33
N ARG A 72 -9.66 -11.77 -9.37
CA ARG A 72 -10.62 -10.73 -8.95
C ARG A 72 -9.92 -9.45 -8.45
N SER A 73 -8.83 -9.60 -7.68
CA SER A 73 -8.03 -8.46 -7.22
C SER A 73 -7.34 -7.77 -8.40
N ILE A 74 -6.76 -8.54 -9.33
CA ILE A 74 -6.11 -8.01 -10.52
C ILE A 74 -7.11 -7.20 -11.35
N ASP A 75 -8.26 -7.77 -11.70
CA ASP A 75 -9.31 -7.13 -12.52
C ASP A 75 -9.79 -5.82 -11.86
N TYR A 76 -9.93 -5.83 -10.54
CA TYR A 76 -10.36 -4.66 -9.77
C TYR A 76 -9.40 -3.49 -9.94
N TYR A 77 -8.10 -3.70 -9.72
CA TYR A 77 -7.09 -2.64 -9.81
C TYR A 77 -6.77 -2.26 -11.26
N GLU A 78 -6.73 -3.24 -12.17
CA GLU A 78 -6.53 -3.01 -13.59
C GLU A 78 -7.62 -2.11 -14.19
N ALA A 79 -8.89 -2.32 -13.80
CA ALA A 79 -10.00 -1.48 -14.27
C ALA A 79 -9.81 0.01 -13.88
N ARG A 80 -9.25 0.31 -12.69
CA ARG A 80 -8.95 1.68 -12.25
C ARG A 80 -7.78 2.27 -13.02
N ALA A 81 -6.71 1.51 -13.19
CA ALA A 81 -5.58 1.93 -14.01
C ALA A 81 -5.98 2.23 -15.46
N ARG A 82 -6.81 1.36 -16.07
CA ARG A 82 -7.40 1.56 -17.40
C ARG A 82 -8.29 2.79 -17.45
N GLY A 83 -8.99 3.13 -16.36
CA GLY A 83 -9.80 4.34 -16.23
C GLY A 83 -9.00 5.64 -16.19
N GLY A 84 -7.67 5.59 -16.14
CA GLY A 84 -6.80 6.75 -16.33
C GLY A 84 -6.18 7.35 -15.08
N VAL A 85 -6.30 6.76 -13.89
CA VAL A 85 -5.61 7.26 -12.68
C VAL A 85 -4.10 7.28 -12.86
N GLY A 86 -3.42 8.26 -12.26
CA GLY A 86 -1.95 8.39 -12.31
C GLY A 86 -1.24 7.43 -11.37
N LEU A 87 -1.83 7.17 -10.20
CA LEU A 87 -1.30 6.26 -9.18
C LEU A 87 -2.42 5.41 -8.60
N VAL A 88 -2.16 4.13 -8.44
CA VAL A 88 -2.98 3.19 -7.68
C VAL A 88 -2.23 2.79 -6.42
N ILE A 89 -2.83 3.04 -5.25
CA ILE A 89 -2.32 2.51 -3.98
C ILE A 89 -3.14 1.26 -3.64
N VAL A 90 -2.50 0.11 -3.68
CA VAL A 90 -3.12 -1.18 -3.35
C VAL A 90 -3.42 -1.22 -1.84
N GLU A 91 -4.56 -1.80 -1.50
CA GLU A 91 -5.13 -1.88 -0.15
C GLU A 91 -4.19 -2.43 0.93
N VAL A 92 -4.63 -2.30 2.18
CA VAL A 92 -3.97 -2.86 3.38
C VAL A 92 -3.41 -4.25 3.11
N THR A 93 -2.09 -4.37 3.12
CA THR A 93 -1.35 -5.59 2.84
C THR A 93 -0.53 -5.98 4.06
N GLY A 94 -0.84 -7.15 4.64
CA GLY A 94 -0.35 -7.55 5.95
C GLY A 94 1.12 -7.96 5.96
N VAL A 95 1.93 -7.29 6.77
CA VAL A 95 3.33 -7.68 7.05
C VAL A 95 3.43 -8.82 8.08
N GLU A 96 2.28 -9.19 8.67
CA GLU A 96 2.09 -10.35 9.54
C GLU A 96 0.62 -10.79 9.49
N LEU A 97 0.27 -11.75 8.64
CA LEU A 97 -1.13 -12.16 8.47
C LEU A 97 -1.70 -12.89 9.69
N SER A 98 -0.87 -13.52 10.50
CA SER A 98 -1.31 -14.29 11.66
C SER A 98 -1.91 -13.42 12.77
N ARG A 99 -1.37 -12.21 12.99
CA ARG A 99 -1.80 -11.30 14.07
C ARG A 99 -2.30 -9.95 13.57
N GLY A 100 -1.87 -9.52 12.37
CA GLY A 100 -2.04 -8.16 11.85
C GLY A 100 -3.20 -7.94 10.89
N LYS A 101 -4.16 -8.87 10.76
CA LYS A 101 -5.32 -8.69 9.86
C LYS A 101 -6.40 -7.79 10.46
N THR A 102 -6.96 -6.90 9.62
CA THR A 102 -8.21 -6.16 9.90
C THR A 102 -9.40 -6.65 9.10
N ILE A 103 -9.18 -7.34 7.98
CA ILE A 103 -10.21 -7.91 7.13
C ILE A 103 -9.92 -9.39 6.86
N ARG A 104 -11.00 -10.15 6.63
CA ARG A 104 -10.90 -11.61 6.55
C ARG A 104 -9.99 -12.09 5.43
N ARG A 105 -10.13 -11.51 4.22
CA ARG A 105 -9.34 -11.82 3.03
C ARG A 105 -8.41 -10.65 2.72
N GLN A 106 -7.48 -10.41 3.62
CA GLN A 106 -6.45 -9.37 3.46
C GLN A 106 -5.28 -9.91 2.66
N ILE A 107 -4.76 -9.08 1.76
CA ILE A 107 -3.55 -9.39 0.99
C ILE A 107 -2.37 -9.58 1.94
N GLY A 108 -1.52 -10.57 1.67
CA GLY A 108 -0.29 -10.86 2.40
C GLY A 108 0.96 -10.35 1.69
N ILE A 109 1.96 -10.00 2.49
CA ILE A 109 3.33 -9.69 2.04
C ILE A 109 4.38 -10.17 3.05
N ASP A 110 3.95 -10.97 4.02
CA ASP A 110 4.79 -11.50 5.09
C ASP A 110 5.63 -12.72 4.67
N ASP A 111 5.42 -13.25 3.45
CA ASP A 111 6.15 -14.40 2.92
C ASP A 111 6.50 -14.17 1.44
N ASP A 112 7.64 -14.73 0.98
CA ASP A 112 8.11 -14.61 -0.41
C ASP A 112 7.16 -15.29 -1.42
N LYS A 113 6.33 -16.25 -0.99
CA LYS A 113 5.31 -16.91 -1.82
C LYS A 113 4.28 -15.94 -2.43
N PHE A 114 4.11 -14.74 -1.84
CA PHE A 114 3.17 -13.74 -2.34
C PHE A 114 3.73 -12.91 -3.49
N VAL A 115 5.06 -12.91 -3.70
CA VAL A 115 5.73 -12.01 -4.68
C VAL A 115 5.19 -12.20 -6.09
N ASP A 116 5.01 -13.43 -6.56
CA ASP A 116 4.51 -13.69 -7.93
C ASP A 116 3.11 -13.13 -8.17
N GLY A 117 2.19 -13.30 -7.21
CA GLY A 117 0.85 -12.74 -7.29
C GLY A 117 0.85 -11.20 -7.28
N LEU A 118 1.67 -10.63 -6.42
CA LEU A 118 1.88 -9.18 -6.32
C LEU A 118 2.52 -8.61 -7.59
N SER A 119 3.46 -9.33 -8.23
CA SER A 119 4.07 -8.92 -9.50
C SER A 119 3.03 -8.83 -10.61
N ARG A 120 2.18 -9.86 -10.76
CA ARG A 120 1.10 -9.84 -11.74
C ARG A 120 0.14 -8.67 -11.54
N LEU A 121 -0.15 -8.31 -10.27
CA LEU A 121 -0.97 -7.16 -9.94
C LEU A 121 -0.30 -5.84 -10.34
N SER A 122 0.97 -5.65 -9.97
CA SER A 122 1.75 -4.46 -10.33
C SER A 122 1.85 -4.29 -11.85
N GLU A 123 2.17 -5.36 -12.58
CA GLU A 123 2.22 -5.38 -14.04
C GLU A 123 0.87 -5.02 -14.69
N ALA A 124 -0.25 -5.51 -14.12
CA ALA A 124 -1.58 -5.19 -14.62
C ALA A 124 -1.89 -3.67 -14.50
N ILE A 125 -1.46 -3.05 -13.41
CA ILE A 125 -1.58 -1.60 -13.20
C ILE A 125 -0.69 -0.84 -14.20
N HIS A 126 0.58 -1.25 -14.34
CA HIS A 126 1.57 -0.60 -15.21
C HIS A 126 1.21 -0.67 -16.69
N ARG A 127 0.57 -1.76 -17.17
CA ARG A 127 0.12 -1.90 -18.57
C ARG A 127 -0.74 -0.73 -19.06
N HIS A 128 -1.42 -0.05 -18.16
CA HIS A 128 -2.27 1.11 -18.46
C HIS A 128 -1.59 2.45 -18.14
N GLY A 129 -0.28 2.47 -17.88
CA GLY A 129 0.51 3.67 -17.63
C GLY A 129 0.25 4.34 -16.27
N ALA A 130 -0.43 3.68 -15.33
CA ALA A 130 -0.49 4.12 -13.94
C ALA A 130 0.76 3.67 -13.18
N ARG A 131 1.16 4.41 -12.17
CA ARG A 131 2.12 3.95 -11.16
C ARG A 131 1.40 3.12 -10.11
N SER A 132 2.13 2.20 -9.46
CA SER A 132 1.61 1.34 -8.41
C SER A 132 2.36 1.53 -7.10
N ALA A 133 1.63 1.72 -6.01
CA ALA A 133 2.15 1.61 -4.65
C ALA A 133 1.32 0.58 -3.88
N ILE A 134 1.84 0.10 -2.77
CA ILE A 134 1.14 -0.85 -1.92
C ILE A 134 1.19 -0.39 -0.47
N GLN A 135 0.04 -0.42 0.21
CA GLN A 135 -0.06 -0.05 1.61
C GLN A 135 0.34 -1.24 2.49
N ILE A 136 1.54 -1.20 3.07
CA ILE A 136 1.99 -2.23 4.03
C ILE A 136 1.48 -1.90 5.43
N HIS A 137 0.94 -2.91 6.12
CA HIS A 137 0.08 -2.69 7.27
C HIS A 137 0.21 -3.79 8.33
N HIS A 138 0.07 -3.37 9.59
CA HIS A 138 -0.24 -4.25 10.71
C HIS A 138 -1.34 -3.62 11.56
N ALA A 139 -2.40 -4.37 11.83
CA ALA A 139 -3.61 -3.86 12.50
C ALA A 139 -3.43 -3.48 13.98
N GLY A 140 -2.35 -3.95 14.60
CA GLY A 140 -2.10 -3.66 16.00
C GLY A 140 -3.29 -4.07 16.90
N ARG A 141 -3.75 -3.14 17.72
CA ARG A 141 -4.89 -3.34 18.65
C ARG A 141 -6.22 -3.65 17.96
N LEU A 142 -6.37 -3.33 16.68
CA LEU A 142 -7.58 -3.62 15.91
C LEU A 142 -7.49 -4.95 15.16
N GLY A 143 -6.37 -5.67 15.29
CA GLY A 143 -6.16 -6.98 14.67
C GLY A 143 -7.19 -8.01 15.10
N HIS A 144 -7.49 -8.94 14.19
CA HIS A 144 -8.42 -10.05 14.45
C HIS A 144 -7.79 -11.19 15.29
N ALA A 145 -6.52 -11.10 15.66
CA ALA A 145 -5.88 -12.07 16.53
C ALA A 145 -6.62 -12.25 17.86
N VAL A 146 -6.52 -13.43 18.47
CA VAL A 146 -7.09 -13.70 19.80
C VAL A 146 -6.47 -12.74 20.83
N GLU A 147 -5.17 -12.54 20.76
CA GLU A 147 -4.43 -11.57 21.56
C GLU A 147 -3.80 -10.52 20.64
N PRO A 148 -4.46 -9.36 20.44
CA PRO A 148 -3.89 -8.27 19.66
C PRO A 148 -2.70 -7.66 20.42
N ILE A 149 -1.71 -7.19 19.68
CA ILE A 149 -0.52 -6.52 20.24
C ILE A 149 -0.51 -5.05 19.77
N ALA A 150 0.03 -4.16 20.60
CA ALA A 150 0.18 -2.74 20.28
C ALA A 150 1.37 -2.13 21.02
N PRO A 151 1.83 -0.93 20.64
CA PRO A 151 2.90 -0.24 21.37
C PRO A 151 2.56 0.08 22.82
N SER A 152 1.27 0.09 23.17
CA SER A 152 0.78 0.30 24.53
C SER A 152 -0.52 -0.48 24.77
N SER A 153 -0.78 -0.84 26.04
CA SER A 153 -1.94 -1.63 26.45
C SER A 153 -3.19 -0.75 26.61
N VAL A 154 -3.53 0.04 25.56
CA VAL A 154 -4.67 0.95 25.56
C VAL A 154 -5.77 0.42 24.65
N MET A 155 -6.93 0.11 25.27
CA MET A 155 -8.14 -0.26 24.56
C MET A 155 -8.70 0.93 23.78
N LEU A 156 -9.16 0.70 22.55
CA LEU A 156 -9.83 1.71 21.73
C LEU A 156 -11.26 1.24 21.41
N PRO A 157 -12.30 1.99 21.77
CA PRO A 157 -13.65 1.72 21.29
C PRO A 157 -13.74 1.76 19.75
N PRO A 158 -14.56 0.92 19.09
CA PRO A 158 -15.49 -0.02 19.68
C PRO A 158 -14.89 -1.40 20.03
N SER A 159 -13.59 -1.60 19.93
CA SER A 159 -12.95 -2.85 20.39
C SER A 159 -13.16 -2.99 21.90
N HIS A 160 -13.65 -4.17 22.33
CA HIS A 160 -13.75 -4.51 23.75
C HIS A 160 -12.53 -5.29 24.25
N ARG A 161 -11.45 -5.31 23.48
CA ARG A 161 -10.21 -6.04 23.80
C ARG A 161 -9.08 -5.07 24.08
N THR A 162 -8.42 -5.26 25.22
CA THR A 162 -7.19 -4.55 25.54
C THR A 162 -6.04 -5.29 24.85
N PRO A 163 -5.24 -4.62 24.00
CA PRO A 163 -4.08 -5.26 23.41
C PRO A 163 -3.00 -5.51 24.47
N ARG A 164 -2.20 -6.53 24.27
CA ARG A 164 -0.96 -6.68 25.02
C ARG A 164 0.08 -5.67 24.50
N GLU A 165 0.78 -5.04 25.40
CA GLU A 165 1.91 -4.17 25.08
C GLU A 165 3.06 -5.01 24.49
N MET A 166 3.66 -4.50 23.41
CA MET A 166 4.82 -5.10 22.75
C MET A 166 6.07 -4.92 23.61
N THR A 167 6.89 -5.93 23.70
CA THR A 167 8.25 -5.79 24.22
C THR A 167 9.15 -5.04 23.24
N GLY A 168 10.29 -4.51 23.72
CA GLY A 168 11.29 -3.87 22.84
C GLY A 168 11.76 -4.80 21.71
N GLY A 169 11.94 -6.09 21.99
CA GLY A 169 12.31 -7.09 20.98
C GLY A 169 11.23 -7.29 19.91
N GLU A 170 9.96 -7.30 20.30
CA GLU A 170 8.84 -7.41 19.33
C GLU A 170 8.69 -6.15 18.47
N ILE A 171 9.04 -4.97 19.00
CA ILE A 171 9.08 -3.74 18.22
C ILE A 171 10.16 -3.82 17.14
N GLU A 172 11.37 -4.26 17.49
CA GLU A 172 12.46 -4.46 16.53
C GLU A 172 12.10 -5.52 15.48
N GLU A 173 11.46 -6.62 15.89
CA GLU A 173 10.95 -7.63 14.96
C GLU A 173 9.92 -7.02 13.99
N MET A 174 8.99 -6.19 14.47
CA MET A 174 7.98 -5.54 13.65
C MET A 174 8.61 -4.58 12.64
N ILE A 175 9.62 -3.80 13.03
CA ILE A 175 10.41 -2.97 12.12
C ILE A 175 11.02 -3.84 11.00
N GLY A 176 11.59 -4.98 11.36
CA GLY A 176 12.12 -5.94 10.40
C GLY A 176 11.06 -6.50 9.44
N ARG A 177 9.83 -6.76 9.91
CA ARG A 177 8.70 -7.23 9.10
C ARG A 177 8.26 -6.16 8.08
N TYR A 178 8.17 -4.90 8.48
CA TYR A 178 7.87 -3.79 7.54
C TYR A 178 8.98 -3.64 6.50
N ALA A 179 10.25 -3.71 6.89
CA ALA A 179 11.38 -3.65 5.97
C ALA A 179 11.36 -4.82 4.96
N ALA A 180 11.06 -6.04 5.43
CA ALA A 180 10.91 -7.22 4.57
C ALA A 180 9.72 -7.09 3.62
N GLY A 181 8.58 -6.55 4.09
CA GLY A 181 7.41 -6.24 3.26
C GLY A 181 7.74 -5.23 2.15
N ALA A 182 8.44 -4.15 2.48
CA ALA A 182 8.88 -3.16 1.51
C ALA A 182 9.84 -3.76 0.47
N ARG A 183 10.78 -4.65 0.89
CA ARG A 183 11.65 -5.39 -0.03
C ARG A 183 10.85 -6.25 -1.01
N ARG A 184 9.84 -6.98 -0.53
CA ARG A 184 8.96 -7.81 -1.37
C ARG A 184 8.12 -6.97 -2.34
N ALA A 185 7.61 -5.83 -1.89
CA ALA A 185 6.91 -4.88 -2.76
C ALA A 185 7.81 -4.43 -3.93
N ARG A 186 9.06 -4.08 -3.63
CA ARG A 186 10.05 -3.73 -4.66
C ARG A 186 10.34 -4.90 -5.61
N LEU A 187 10.53 -6.12 -5.10
CA LEU A 187 10.73 -7.32 -5.92
C LEU A 187 9.52 -7.61 -6.81
N ALA A 188 8.32 -7.33 -6.34
CA ALA A 188 7.08 -7.44 -7.10
C ALA A 188 6.86 -6.30 -8.11
N GLY A 189 7.78 -5.34 -8.22
CA GLY A 189 7.74 -4.27 -9.22
C GLY A 189 6.89 -3.06 -8.85
N PHE A 190 6.45 -2.91 -7.60
CA PHE A 190 5.79 -1.69 -7.15
C PHE A 190 6.73 -0.50 -7.15
N ASP A 191 6.23 0.68 -7.55
CA ASP A 191 6.98 1.95 -7.60
C ASP A 191 7.17 2.57 -6.20
N GLY A 192 6.35 2.16 -5.22
CA GLY A 192 6.45 2.68 -3.86
C GLY A 192 5.69 1.84 -2.84
N VAL A 193 5.89 2.17 -1.56
CA VAL A 193 5.11 1.64 -0.44
C VAL A 193 4.54 2.79 0.39
N GLU A 194 3.34 2.58 0.91
CA GLU A 194 2.75 3.41 1.95
C GLU A 194 2.84 2.65 3.28
N ILE A 195 3.44 3.26 4.28
CA ILE A 195 3.55 2.68 5.62
C ILE A 195 2.34 3.11 6.45
N HIS A 196 1.54 2.11 6.84
CA HIS A 196 0.26 2.34 7.53
C HIS A 196 0.19 1.61 8.87
#